data_57ce0f1980a4cf7be33aa84f85f8d691
#
_entry.id   57ce0f1980a4cf7be33aa84f85f8d691
#
_cell.length_a   1.000
_cell.length_b   1.000
_cell.length_c   1.000
_cell.angle_alpha   90.00
_cell.angle_beta   90.00
_cell.angle_gamma   90.00
#
_symmetry.space_group_name_H-M   'P 1'
#
loop_
_entity.id
_entity.type
_entity.pdbx_description
1 polymer ?
#
loop_
_entity_poly.entity_id
_entity_poly.type
_entity_poly.pdbx_seq_one_letter_code
_entity_poly.pdbx_strand_id
1 'polypeptide(L)'
;MNKLLGAAALAAFVSFSPAVLAQARGPVIGVSWSNFQEERWKTDEAAIKAAIEKAGGTYLSADAQSSPAKQLADVESLIARGAKALIVLAQDANAIRPAIDKAVNEGVAVVGYDRLIENPKAFYLTFDNIEVGRMMAREIQKAKPEGNYVFIKGSGADPNAGFLFQGSMEVLKPAIDAGRIKNVGEAFTDGWLPANAQRNMEQFLTRNNNRVDAVVAANDGTAGGSIAALAAQGLAGSVPVSGQDADRAALNRIARAAAQRAHRLV
;
A
#
# COMPACT_ATOMS: atom_id res chain seq x y z
N MET A 1 -93.47 21.59 -26.97
CA MET A 1 -93.09 21.20 -25.60
C MET A 1 -92.25 19.96 -25.72
N ASN A 2 -90.98 20.04 -25.84
CA ASN A 2 -90.05 18.89 -25.89
C ASN A 2 -88.88 19.23 -24.98
N LYS A 3 -88.73 18.41 -23.93
CA LYS A 3 -87.63 18.45 -22.98
C LYS A 3 -86.51 17.56 -23.54
N LEU A 4 -85.35 18.13 -23.81
CA LEU A 4 -84.12 17.40 -24.10
C LEU A 4 -83.31 17.26 -22.80
N LEU A 5 -83.16 16.04 -22.35
CA LEU A 5 -82.22 15.65 -21.28
C LEU A 5 -80.84 15.45 -21.88
N GLY A 6 -79.88 16.28 -21.45
CA GLY A 6 -78.49 16.09 -21.74
C GLY A 6 -77.83 15.20 -20.69
N ALA A 7 -77.27 14.07 -21.10
CA ALA A 7 -76.45 13.21 -20.27
C ALA A 7 -74.99 13.70 -20.34
N ALA A 8 -74.44 14.17 -19.21
CA ALA A 8 -73.03 14.46 -19.09
C ALA A 8 -72.25 13.19 -18.72
N ALA A 9 -71.41 12.68 -19.62
CA ALA A 9 -70.49 11.58 -19.35
C ALA A 9 -69.23 12.13 -18.66
N LEU A 10 -69.02 11.77 -17.42
CA LEU A 10 -67.84 12.04 -16.64
C LEU A 10 -66.72 11.02 -17.01
N ALA A 11 -65.74 11.42 -17.82
CA ALA A 11 -64.57 10.62 -18.12
C ALA A 11 -63.57 10.72 -16.97
N ALA A 12 -63.41 9.69 -16.17
CA ALA A 12 -62.35 9.59 -15.14
C ALA A 12 -61.02 9.26 -15.80
N PHE A 13 -60.11 10.22 -15.87
CA PHE A 13 -58.72 10.00 -16.23
C PHE A 13 -57.96 9.34 -15.06
N VAL A 14 -57.74 8.05 -15.14
CA VAL A 14 -56.79 7.35 -14.26
C VAL A 14 -55.38 7.66 -14.71
N SER A 15 -54.73 8.63 -14.02
CA SER A 15 -53.33 8.91 -14.21
C SER A 15 -52.47 7.77 -13.65
N PHE A 16 -52.01 6.87 -14.51
CA PHE A 16 -50.93 5.94 -14.17
C PHE A 16 -49.63 6.75 -14.06
N SER A 17 -49.21 7.10 -12.83
CA SER A 17 -47.85 7.53 -12.57
C SER A 17 -46.98 6.30 -12.67
N PRO A 18 -45.96 6.26 -13.58
CA PRO A 18 -44.97 5.19 -13.54
C PRO A 18 -44.20 5.33 -12.23
N ALA A 19 -44.39 4.36 -11.34
CA ALA A 19 -43.49 4.20 -10.20
C ALA A 19 -42.09 3.94 -10.77
N VAL A 20 -41.25 4.98 -10.78
CA VAL A 20 -39.82 4.83 -11.02
C VAL A 20 -39.31 3.94 -9.87
N LEU A 21 -39.15 2.65 -10.15
CA LEU A 21 -38.44 1.74 -9.28
C LEU A 21 -37.06 2.35 -9.09
N ALA A 22 -36.86 3.07 -8.01
CA ALA A 22 -35.53 3.48 -7.57
C ALA A 22 -34.74 2.19 -7.39
N GLN A 23 -33.91 1.88 -8.37
CA GLN A 23 -33.00 0.76 -8.32
C GLN A 23 -32.19 0.97 -7.04
N ALA A 24 -32.35 0.08 -6.06
CA ALA A 24 -31.64 0.17 -4.80
C ALA A 24 -30.15 0.21 -5.13
N ARG A 25 -29.53 1.37 -5.00
CA ARG A 25 -28.09 1.49 -5.13
C ARG A 25 -27.48 0.66 -4.03
N GLY A 26 -26.53 -0.21 -4.39
CA GLY A 26 -25.80 -1.02 -3.42
C GLY A 26 -25.04 -0.12 -2.42
N PRO A 27 -24.41 -0.73 -1.41
CA PRO A 27 -23.77 0.02 -0.34
C PRO A 27 -22.66 0.94 -0.87
N VAL A 28 -22.51 2.08 -0.23
CA VAL A 28 -21.38 2.98 -0.47
C VAL A 28 -20.18 2.46 0.31
N ILE A 29 -19.08 2.23 -0.37
CA ILE A 29 -17.80 1.79 0.20
C ILE A 29 -16.79 2.92 0.07
N GLY A 30 -16.28 3.41 1.19
CA GLY A 30 -15.23 4.40 1.24
C GLY A 30 -13.85 3.75 1.29
N VAL A 31 -12.91 4.22 0.47
CA VAL A 31 -11.53 3.75 0.49
C VAL A 31 -10.60 4.93 0.80
N SER A 32 -9.83 4.80 1.88
CA SER A 32 -8.87 5.81 2.31
C SER A 32 -7.46 5.31 2.06
N TRP A 33 -6.76 5.96 1.15
CA TRP A 33 -5.39 5.66 0.76
C TRP A 33 -4.38 6.51 1.53
N SER A 34 -3.21 5.94 1.84
CA SER A 34 -2.10 6.66 2.46
C SER A 34 -1.49 7.69 1.50
N ASN A 35 -1.18 7.28 0.29
CA ASN A 35 -0.71 8.09 -0.84
C ASN A 35 -0.68 7.23 -2.11
N PHE A 36 -0.40 7.84 -3.26
CA PHE A 36 -0.24 7.17 -4.55
C PHE A 36 1.18 7.30 -5.13
N GLN A 37 2.17 7.59 -4.31
CA GLN A 37 3.58 7.61 -4.74
C GLN A 37 4.17 6.21 -4.85
N GLU A 38 3.63 5.24 -4.09
CA GLU A 38 3.88 3.83 -4.26
C GLU A 38 2.99 3.32 -5.41
N GLU A 39 3.60 2.81 -6.49
CA GLU A 39 2.90 2.42 -7.73
C GLU A 39 1.84 1.34 -7.49
N ARG A 40 2.10 0.42 -6.58
CA ARG A 40 1.22 -0.67 -6.19
C ARG A 40 -0.20 -0.18 -5.88
N TRP A 41 -0.35 0.92 -5.12
CA TRP A 41 -1.67 1.37 -4.68
C TRP A 41 -2.59 1.78 -5.81
N LYS A 42 -2.07 2.20 -6.97
CA LYS A 42 -2.87 2.48 -8.16
C LYS A 42 -3.46 1.21 -8.77
N THR A 43 -2.70 0.12 -8.75
CA THR A 43 -3.17 -1.18 -9.23
C THR A 43 -4.22 -1.74 -8.29
N ASP A 44 -3.99 -1.66 -6.98
CA ASP A 44 -4.91 -2.12 -5.95
C ASP A 44 -6.21 -1.30 -5.96
N GLU A 45 -6.14 0.03 -6.13
CA GLU A 45 -7.31 0.90 -6.28
C GLU A 45 -8.19 0.47 -7.45
N ALA A 46 -7.58 0.24 -8.61
CA ALA A 46 -8.31 -0.19 -9.80
C ALA A 46 -9.04 -1.53 -9.57
N ALA A 47 -8.39 -2.49 -8.90
CA ALA A 47 -8.98 -3.79 -8.59
C ALA A 47 -10.11 -3.68 -7.55
N ILE A 48 -9.90 -2.92 -6.47
CA ILE A 48 -10.91 -2.70 -5.42
C ILE A 48 -12.13 -1.98 -6.00
N LYS A 49 -11.91 -0.91 -6.77
CA LYS A 49 -13.00 -0.18 -7.44
C LYS A 49 -13.83 -1.11 -8.34
N ALA A 50 -13.17 -1.87 -9.21
CA ALA A 50 -13.84 -2.80 -10.11
C ALA A 50 -14.64 -3.88 -9.34
N ALA A 51 -14.10 -4.39 -8.23
CA ALA A 51 -14.79 -5.37 -7.39
C ALA A 51 -16.04 -4.79 -6.71
N ILE A 52 -15.96 -3.58 -6.17
CA ILE A 52 -17.10 -2.88 -5.54
C ILE A 52 -18.20 -2.62 -6.57
N GLU A 53 -17.84 -2.08 -7.74
CA GLU A 53 -18.79 -1.76 -8.81
C GLU A 53 -19.46 -3.04 -9.36
N LYS A 54 -18.69 -4.11 -9.55
CA LYS A 54 -19.20 -5.43 -9.97
C LYS A 54 -20.20 -6.01 -8.95
N ALA A 55 -19.99 -5.75 -7.66
CA ALA A 55 -20.91 -6.14 -6.60
C ALA A 55 -22.13 -5.21 -6.46
N GLY A 56 -22.28 -4.22 -7.32
CA GLY A 56 -23.38 -3.24 -7.30
C GLY A 56 -23.19 -2.12 -6.27
N GLY A 57 -22.04 -2.04 -5.62
CA GLY A 57 -21.70 -0.98 -4.66
C GLY A 57 -21.27 0.33 -5.34
N THR A 58 -21.21 1.38 -4.55
CA THR A 58 -20.65 2.68 -4.97
C THR A 58 -19.28 2.87 -4.34
N TYR A 59 -18.26 3.08 -5.17
CA TYR A 59 -16.90 3.37 -4.76
C TYR A 59 -16.73 4.86 -4.45
N LEU A 60 -16.19 5.19 -3.27
CA LEU A 60 -15.69 6.53 -2.92
C LEU A 60 -14.22 6.41 -2.54
N SER A 61 -13.41 7.37 -2.93
CA SER A 61 -11.97 7.40 -2.66
C SER A 61 -11.53 8.70 -2.00
N ALA A 62 -10.50 8.60 -1.17
CA ALA A 62 -9.78 9.73 -0.60
C ALA A 62 -8.29 9.37 -0.50
N ASP A 63 -7.42 10.32 -0.83
CA ASP A 63 -5.95 10.21 -0.79
C ASP A 63 -5.41 11.12 0.32
N ALA A 64 -4.81 10.53 1.34
CA ALA A 64 -4.25 11.28 2.47
C ALA A 64 -2.97 12.06 2.10
N GLN A 65 -2.39 11.81 0.93
CA GLN A 65 -1.18 12.51 0.46
C GLN A 65 -0.03 12.47 1.48
N SER A 66 0.14 11.34 2.13
CA SER A 66 1.13 11.13 3.22
C SER A 66 0.90 11.97 4.48
N SER A 67 -0.30 12.54 4.67
CA SER A 67 -0.67 13.32 5.86
C SER A 67 -1.61 12.53 6.78
N PRO A 68 -1.17 12.12 7.98
CA PRO A 68 -2.05 11.45 8.94
C PRO A 68 -3.26 12.31 9.33
N ALA A 69 -3.07 13.62 9.52
CA ALA A 69 -4.15 14.54 9.86
C ALA A 69 -5.19 14.65 8.74
N LYS A 70 -4.73 14.67 7.47
CA LYS A 70 -5.64 14.65 6.33
C LYS A 70 -6.41 13.34 6.29
N GLN A 71 -5.76 12.20 6.58
CA GLN A 71 -6.42 10.90 6.57
C GLN A 71 -7.57 10.81 7.58
N LEU A 72 -7.43 11.40 8.78
CA LEU A 72 -8.52 11.51 9.74
C LEU A 72 -9.74 12.23 9.13
N ALA A 73 -9.51 13.41 8.55
CA ALA A 73 -10.57 14.18 7.90
C ALA A 73 -11.18 13.45 6.69
N ASP A 74 -10.37 12.74 5.91
CA ASP A 74 -10.81 11.93 4.77
C ASP A 74 -11.76 10.81 5.23
N VAL A 75 -11.44 10.08 6.30
CA VAL A 75 -12.29 9.02 6.86
C VAL A 75 -13.62 9.61 7.33
N GLU A 76 -13.62 10.72 8.06
CA GLU A 76 -14.84 11.41 8.48
C GLU A 76 -15.69 11.86 7.29
N SER A 77 -15.06 12.41 6.25
CA SER A 77 -15.75 12.80 5.02
C SER A 77 -16.38 11.61 4.31
N LEU A 78 -15.71 10.46 4.21
CA LEU A 78 -16.25 9.25 3.61
C LEU A 78 -17.50 8.76 4.37
N ILE A 79 -17.48 8.77 5.71
CA ILE A 79 -18.63 8.43 6.56
C ILE A 79 -19.78 9.41 6.30
N ALA A 80 -19.52 10.71 6.34
CA ALA A 80 -20.51 11.75 6.09
C ALA A 80 -21.17 11.66 4.71
N ARG A 81 -20.43 11.15 3.71
CA ARG A 81 -20.92 10.85 2.36
C ARG A 81 -21.67 9.52 2.25
N GLY A 82 -21.93 8.87 3.37
CA GLY A 82 -22.79 7.70 3.47
C GLY A 82 -22.10 6.35 3.35
N ALA A 83 -20.77 6.28 3.50
CA ALA A 83 -20.05 5.02 3.49
C ALA A 83 -20.59 4.08 4.57
N LYS A 84 -20.93 2.87 4.18
CA LYS A 84 -21.39 1.77 5.06
C LYS A 84 -20.27 0.83 5.44
N ALA A 85 -19.18 0.85 4.66
CA ALA A 85 -17.94 0.20 4.99
C ALA A 85 -16.77 1.07 4.54
N LEU A 86 -15.65 0.92 5.22
CA LEU A 86 -14.37 1.57 4.92
C LEU A 86 -13.30 0.52 4.65
N ILE A 87 -12.48 0.77 3.64
CA ILE A 87 -11.21 0.08 3.41
C ILE A 87 -10.13 1.14 3.66
N VAL A 88 -9.24 0.91 4.62
CA VAL A 88 -8.29 1.92 5.07
C VAL A 88 -6.86 1.37 4.98
N LEU A 89 -6.06 1.99 4.12
CA LEU A 89 -4.61 1.84 4.08
C LEU A 89 -4.01 2.94 4.98
N ALA A 90 -3.70 2.62 6.22
CA ALA A 90 -3.27 3.60 7.21
C ALA A 90 -1.94 4.28 6.84
N GLN A 91 -1.90 5.62 6.85
CA GLN A 91 -0.66 6.38 6.74
C GLN A 91 0.18 6.27 8.02
N ASP A 92 -0.51 6.26 9.17
CA ASP A 92 0.06 6.05 10.49
C ASP A 92 -0.91 5.19 11.31
N ALA A 93 -0.45 4.02 11.75
CA ALA A 93 -1.25 3.02 12.45
C ALA A 93 -1.81 3.51 13.80
N ASN A 94 -1.14 4.45 14.46
CA ASN A 94 -1.58 5.02 15.71
C ASN A 94 -2.49 6.24 15.50
N ALA A 95 -2.11 7.14 14.60
CA ALA A 95 -2.85 8.36 14.36
C ALA A 95 -4.26 8.11 13.81
N ILE A 96 -4.48 7.03 13.07
CA ILE A 96 -5.78 6.69 12.47
C ILE A 96 -6.80 6.14 13.48
N ARG A 97 -6.37 5.64 14.64
CA ARG A 97 -7.23 4.96 15.63
C ARG A 97 -8.49 5.73 16.00
N PRO A 98 -8.47 7.05 16.33
CA PRO A 98 -9.68 7.76 16.72
C PRO A 98 -10.77 7.74 15.63
N ALA A 99 -10.38 7.86 14.36
CA ALA A 99 -11.33 7.82 13.25
C ALA A 99 -11.90 6.40 13.04
N ILE A 100 -11.09 5.36 13.25
CA ILE A 100 -11.56 3.97 13.18
C ILE A 100 -12.50 3.65 14.33
N ASP A 101 -12.18 4.05 15.56
CA ASP A 101 -13.04 3.85 16.73
C ASP A 101 -14.39 4.54 16.53
N LYS A 102 -14.39 5.76 16.01
CA LYS A 102 -15.62 6.47 15.65
C LYS A 102 -16.42 5.72 14.60
N ALA A 103 -15.80 5.29 13.50
CA ALA A 103 -16.44 4.55 12.42
C ALA A 103 -17.15 3.28 12.93
N VAL A 104 -16.43 2.43 13.70
CA VAL A 104 -17.00 1.17 14.22
C VAL A 104 -18.10 1.41 15.26
N ASN A 105 -18.03 2.49 16.04
CA ASN A 105 -19.07 2.88 17.00
C ASN A 105 -20.34 3.40 16.30
N GLU A 106 -20.20 4.00 15.12
CA GLU A 106 -21.32 4.41 14.25
C GLU A 106 -21.88 3.25 13.41
N GLY A 107 -21.35 2.04 13.56
CA GLY A 107 -21.82 0.84 12.84
C GLY A 107 -21.26 0.74 11.41
N VAL A 108 -20.24 1.50 11.07
CA VAL A 108 -19.53 1.38 9.79
C VAL A 108 -18.53 0.22 9.88
N ALA A 109 -18.63 -0.75 8.96
CA ALA A 109 -17.66 -1.84 8.89
C ALA A 109 -16.30 -1.33 8.45
N VAL A 110 -15.20 -1.84 9.04
CA VAL A 110 -13.84 -1.39 8.72
C VAL A 110 -12.96 -2.57 8.33
N VAL A 111 -12.25 -2.41 7.22
CA VAL A 111 -11.15 -3.26 6.77
C VAL A 111 -9.86 -2.46 6.89
N GLY A 112 -8.95 -2.88 7.78
CA GLY A 112 -7.56 -2.48 7.76
C GLY A 112 -6.88 -3.21 6.61
N TYR A 113 -6.58 -2.48 5.53
CA TYR A 113 -6.02 -3.02 4.31
C TYR A 113 -4.52 -2.89 4.31
N ASP A 114 -3.83 -4.01 4.14
CA ASP A 114 -2.37 -4.14 4.11
C ASP A 114 -1.69 -3.74 5.43
N ARG A 115 -1.90 -2.53 5.93
CA ARG A 115 -1.27 -2.01 7.15
C ARG A 115 -2.14 -2.24 8.37
N LEU A 116 -1.51 -2.65 9.47
CA LEU A 116 -2.20 -3.03 10.70
C LEU A 116 -2.97 -1.83 11.30
N ILE A 117 -4.26 -2.05 11.55
CA ILE A 117 -5.10 -1.18 12.37
C ILE A 117 -5.57 -2.00 13.58
N GLU A 118 -5.06 -1.67 14.75
CA GLU A 118 -5.41 -2.37 15.99
C GLU A 118 -6.79 -1.93 16.50
N ASN A 119 -7.84 -2.62 16.02
CA ASN A 119 -9.19 -2.49 16.53
C ASN A 119 -9.87 -3.87 16.45
N PRO A 120 -10.46 -4.39 17.55
CA PRO A 120 -11.05 -5.73 17.58
C PRO A 120 -12.28 -5.90 16.68
N LYS A 121 -12.88 -4.79 16.21
CA LYS A 121 -14.02 -4.78 15.30
C LYS A 121 -13.63 -4.52 13.84
N ALA A 122 -12.37 -4.24 13.56
CA ALA A 122 -11.85 -4.09 12.20
C ALA A 122 -11.36 -5.43 11.68
N PHE A 123 -11.68 -5.75 10.43
CA PHE A 123 -11.08 -6.90 9.74
C PHE A 123 -9.71 -6.48 9.19
N TYR A 124 -8.68 -7.23 9.50
CA TYR A 124 -7.33 -6.97 9.01
C TYR A 124 -6.96 -7.93 7.88
N LEU A 125 -6.58 -7.39 6.73
CA LEU A 125 -6.15 -8.14 5.56
C LEU A 125 -4.75 -7.71 5.16
N THR A 126 -3.80 -8.63 5.22
CA THR A 126 -2.40 -8.41 4.84
C THR A 126 -1.71 -9.71 4.42
N PHE A 127 -0.43 -9.62 4.07
CA PHE A 127 0.47 -10.75 3.85
C PHE A 127 1.13 -11.21 5.16
N ASP A 128 1.77 -12.38 5.14
CA ASP A 128 2.74 -12.75 6.19
C ASP A 128 4.03 -11.94 6.00
N ASN A 129 4.04 -10.73 6.56
CA ASN A 129 5.15 -9.80 6.39
C ASN A 129 6.46 -10.30 7.01
N ILE A 130 6.39 -11.16 8.04
CA ILE A 130 7.59 -11.78 8.61
C ILE A 130 8.18 -12.77 7.59
N GLU A 131 7.34 -13.61 6.95
CA GLU A 131 7.82 -14.52 5.93
C GLU A 131 8.34 -13.80 4.68
N VAL A 132 7.69 -12.72 4.26
CA VAL A 132 8.21 -11.86 3.17
C VAL A 132 9.60 -11.34 3.53
N GLY A 133 9.81 -10.87 4.75
CA GLY A 133 11.12 -10.46 5.25
C GLY A 133 12.16 -11.58 5.19
N ARG A 134 11.79 -12.81 5.59
CA ARG A 134 12.66 -13.99 5.47
C ARG A 134 13.00 -14.31 4.01
N MET A 135 12.02 -14.25 3.11
CA MET A 135 12.23 -14.48 1.68
C MET A 135 13.25 -13.52 1.09
N MET A 136 13.09 -12.22 1.33
CA MET A 136 14.02 -11.19 0.86
C MET A 136 15.44 -11.44 1.40
N ALA A 137 15.56 -11.72 2.69
CA ALA A 137 16.85 -11.96 3.33
C ALA A 137 17.56 -13.20 2.79
N ARG A 138 16.83 -14.30 2.55
CA ARG A 138 17.39 -15.52 1.95
C ARG A 138 17.98 -15.25 0.58
N GLU A 139 17.29 -14.52 -0.29
CA GLU A 139 17.77 -14.23 -1.64
C GLU A 139 18.98 -13.28 -1.61
N ILE A 140 18.99 -12.29 -0.73
CA ILE A 140 20.17 -11.42 -0.57
C ILE A 140 21.36 -12.20 -0.01
N GLN A 141 21.16 -13.03 1.02
CA GLN A 141 22.23 -13.85 1.59
C GLN A 141 22.80 -14.86 0.59
N LYS A 142 21.94 -15.44 -0.26
CA LYS A 142 22.38 -16.32 -1.35
C LYS A 142 23.22 -15.57 -2.39
N ALA A 143 22.84 -14.35 -2.74
CA ALA A 143 23.57 -13.51 -3.68
C ALA A 143 24.89 -12.99 -3.12
N LYS A 144 24.95 -12.72 -1.80
CA LYS A 144 26.12 -12.18 -1.10
C LYS A 144 26.21 -12.80 0.30
N PRO A 145 26.84 -13.96 0.50
CA PRO A 145 26.82 -14.69 1.77
C PRO A 145 27.50 -13.98 2.94
N GLU A 146 28.35 -12.99 2.64
CA GLU A 146 29.14 -12.24 3.63
C GLU A 146 29.40 -10.82 3.16
N GLY A 147 29.72 -9.90 4.05
CA GLY A 147 30.07 -8.53 3.75
C GLY A 147 29.29 -7.48 4.55
N ASN A 148 29.36 -6.25 4.08
CA ASN A 148 28.75 -5.08 4.71
C ASN A 148 27.32 -4.89 4.19
N TYR A 149 26.34 -5.06 5.03
CA TYR A 149 24.93 -4.98 4.70
C TYR A 149 24.32 -3.66 5.19
N VAL A 150 23.44 -3.10 4.39
CA VAL A 150 22.59 -1.96 4.73
C VAL A 150 21.13 -2.41 4.73
N PHE A 151 20.36 -1.95 5.73
CA PHE A 151 18.93 -2.21 5.87
C PHE A 151 18.13 -0.92 5.67
N ILE A 152 17.43 -0.83 4.55
CA ILE A 152 16.53 0.27 4.23
C ILE A 152 15.11 -0.20 4.56
N LYS A 153 14.67 0.08 5.77
CA LYS A 153 13.35 -0.31 6.29
C LYS A 153 12.25 0.57 5.71
N GLY A 154 11.00 0.14 5.82
CA GLY A 154 9.83 0.95 5.49
C GLY A 154 9.59 2.10 6.48
N SER A 155 8.39 2.67 6.47
CA SER A 155 8.01 3.74 7.41
C SER A 155 7.91 3.23 8.86
N GLY A 156 8.46 3.96 9.81
CA GLY A 156 8.32 3.64 11.23
C GLY A 156 6.90 3.81 11.78
N ALA A 157 6.03 4.49 11.05
CA ALA A 157 4.61 4.64 11.38
C ALA A 157 3.75 3.43 10.90
N ASP A 158 4.36 2.47 10.22
CA ASP A 158 3.74 1.26 9.70
C ASP A 158 4.37 0.01 10.34
N PRO A 159 3.60 -0.78 11.10
CA PRO A 159 4.10 -2.01 11.72
C PRO A 159 4.72 -3.01 10.75
N ASN A 160 4.28 -3.03 9.47
CA ASN A 160 4.84 -3.92 8.46
C ASN A 160 6.35 -3.74 8.29
N ALA A 161 6.85 -2.50 8.39
CA ALA A 161 8.29 -2.24 8.33
C ALA A 161 9.08 -2.98 9.43
N GLY A 162 8.49 -3.09 10.62
CA GLY A 162 9.05 -3.89 11.73
C GLY A 162 8.98 -5.38 11.46
N PHE A 163 7.85 -5.89 10.97
CA PHE A 163 7.67 -7.32 10.68
C PHE A 163 8.60 -7.81 9.56
N LEU A 164 8.74 -7.04 8.49
CA LEU A 164 9.69 -7.33 7.41
C LEU A 164 11.14 -7.38 7.93
N PHE A 165 11.52 -6.41 8.74
CA PHE A 165 12.84 -6.38 9.34
C PHE A 165 13.07 -7.53 10.32
N GLN A 166 12.08 -7.86 11.16
CA GLN A 166 12.13 -9.05 12.03
C GLN A 166 12.40 -10.31 11.22
N GLY A 167 11.62 -10.57 10.17
CA GLY A 167 11.82 -11.74 9.31
C GLY A 167 13.22 -11.77 8.67
N SER A 168 13.71 -10.61 8.23
CA SER A 168 15.06 -10.48 7.69
C SER A 168 16.12 -10.83 8.72
N MET A 169 15.97 -10.36 9.97
CA MET A 169 16.91 -10.63 11.05
C MET A 169 16.89 -12.08 11.48
N GLU A 170 15.74 -12.76 11.47
CA GLU A 170 15.65 -14.20 11.77
C GLU A 170 16.55 -15.05 10.83
N VAL A 171 16.69 -14.63 9.58
CA VAL A 171 17.56 -15.29 8.59
C VAL A 171 19.02 -14.88 8.74
N LEU A 172 19.27 -13.56 8.87
CA LEU A 172 20.63 -13.02 8.77
C LEU A 172 21.39 -13.01 10.09
N LYS A 173 20.69 -13.01 11.23
CA LYS A 173 21.30 -12.93 12.56
C LYS A 173 22.40 -13.98 12.79
N PRO A 174 22.27 -15.26 12.42
CA PRO A 174 23.35 -16.23 12.61
C PRO A 174 24.63 -15.86 11.86
N ALA A 175 24.53 -15.27 10.68
CA ALA A 175 25.70 -14.80 9.92
C ALA A 175 26.29 -13.51 10.48
N ILE A 176 25.44 -12.66 11.03
CA ILE A 176 25.85 -11.41 11.74
C ILE A 176 26.60 -11.78 13.01
N ASP A 177 26.05 -12.67 13.84
CA ASP A 177 26.66 -13.11 15.10
C ASP A 177 28.02 -13.82 14.85
N ALA A 178 28.14 -14.53 13.72
CA ALA A 178 29.39 -15.15 13.29
C ALA A 178 30.40 -14.15 12.65
N GLY A 179 30.05 -12.88 12.54
CA GLY A 179 30.91 -11.82 11.96
C GLY A 179 31.07 -11.89 10.43
N ARG A 180 30.36 -12.78 9.75
CA ARG A 180 30.37 -12.86 8.28
C ARG A 180 29.62 -11.72 7.62
N ILE A 181 28.50 -11.31 8.20
CA ILE A 181 27.71 -10.16 7.79
C ILE A 181 27.87 -9.05 8.83
N LYS A 182 28.13 -7.84 8.38
CA LYS A 182 28.19 -6.64 9.21
C LYS A 182 27.04 -5.71 8.87
N ASN A 183 26.16 -5.39 9.81
CA ASN A 183 25.20 -4.32 9.66
C ASN A 183 25.95 -3.00 9.76
N VAL A 184 26.14 -2.33 8.62
CA VAL A 184 26.88 -1.05 8.50
C VAL A 184 25.94 0.13 8.35
N GLY A 185 24.63 -0.09 8.31
CA GLY A 185 23.62 0.96 8.25
C GLY A 185 22.21 0.43 8.27
N GLU A 186 21.36 1.08 9.06
CA GLU A 186 19.96 0.74 9.19
C GLU A 186 19.14 2.00 9.42
N ALA A 187 18.06 2.21 8.65
CA ALA A 187 17.18 3.35 8.81
C ALA A 187 15.74 3.03 8.40
N PHE A 188 14.79 3.65 9.08
CA PHE A 188 13.42 3.76 8.58
C PHE A 188 13.34 4.77 7.43
N THR A 189 12.42 4.52 6.53
CA THR A 189 12.14 5.39 5.37
C THR A 189 10.76 6.01 5.57
N ASP A 190 10.75 7.27 5.99
CA ASP A 190 9.53 7.98 6.27
C ASP A 190 8.59 7.98 5.05
N GLY A 191 7.31 7.62 5.32
CA GLY A 191 6.26 7.51 4.31
C GLY A 191 6.51 6.47 3.22
N TRP A 192 7.50 5.56 3.36
CA TRP A 192 7.94 4.63 2.30
C TRP A 192 8.49 5.32 1.03
N LEU A 193 8.76 6.63 1.09
CA LEU A 193 9.09 7.44 -0.07
C LEU A 193 10.47 7.09 -0.67
N PRO A 194 10.56 6.80 -1.98
CA PRO A 194 11.83 6.47 -2.64
C PRO A 194 12.92 7.53 -2.45
N ALA A 195 12.54 8.83 -2.44
CA ALA A 195 13.48 9.93 -2.21
C ALA A 195 14.09 9.90 -0.80
N ASN A 196 13.32 9.43 0.21
CA ASN A 196 13.83 9.27 1.58
C ASN A 196 14.77 8.07 1.66
N ALA A 197 14.46 6.97 0.97
CA ALA A 197 15.35 5.81 0.87
C ALA A 197 16.67 6.17 0.18
N GLN A 198 16.61 6.98 -0.89
CA GLN A 198 17.81 7.47 -1.57
C GLN A 198 18.69 8.26 -0.61
N ARG A 199 18.14 9.23 0.12
CA ARG A 199 18.91 10.02 1.10
C ARG A 199 19.53 9.15 2.20
N ASN A 200 18.79 8.18 2.71
CA ASN A 200 19.31 7.24 3.71
C ASN A 200 20.51 6.45 3.13
N MET A 201 20.36 5.94 1.92
CA MET A 201 21.43 5.17 1.27
C MET A 201 22.67 6.03 0.95
N GLU A 202 22.50 7.26 0.48
CA GLU A 202 23.60 8.22 0.27
C GLU A 202 24.41 8.46 1.55
N GLN A 203 23.72 8.61 2.70
CA GLN A 203 24.38 8.77 4.00
C GLN A 203 25.18 7.50 4.39
N PHE A 204 24.65 6.31 4.13
CA PHE A 204 25.35 5.07 4.42
C PHE A 204 26.55 4.86 3.50
N LEU A 205 26.43 5.16 2.21
CA LEU A 205 27.55 5.12 1.28
C LEU A 205 28.68 6.05 1.71
N THR A 206 28.37 7.30 2.06
CA THR A 206 29.33 8.27 2.56
C THR A 206 30.02 7.77 3.84
N ARG A 207 29.23 7.33 4.83
CA ARG A 207 29.75 6.87 6.14
C ARG A 207 30.68 5.66 6.01
N ASN A 208 30.41 4.79 5.03
CA ASN A 208 31.14 3.55 4.83
C ASN A 208 32.18 3.64 3.70
N ASN A 209 32.49 4.84 3.18
CA ASN A 209 33.39 5.03 2.05
C ASN A 209 33.04 4.12 0.86
N ASN A 210 31.76 4.06 0.51
CA ASN A 210 31.17 3.22 -0.53
C ASN A 210 31.35 1.70 -0.34
N ARG A 211 31.77 1.24 0.85
CA ARG A 211 31.96 -0.18 1.14
C ARG A 211 30.65 -0.79 1.65
N VAL A 212 29.70 -1.00 0.72
CA VAL A 212 28.43 -1.69 0.93
C VAL A 212 28.38 -2.86 -0.05
N ASP A 213 28.12 -4.04 0.47
CA ASP A 213 28.12 -5.29 -0.28
C ASP A 213 26.73 -5.79 -0.62
N ALA A 214 25.73 -5.44 0.17
CA ALA A 214 24.33 -5.81 -0.06
C ALA A 214 23.37 -4.80 0.60
N VAL A 215 22.15 -4.69 0.04
CA VAL A 215 21.07 -3.86 0.60
C VAL A 215 19.81 -4.70 0.76
N VAL A 216 19.31 -4.78 1.98
CA VAL A 216 17.98 -5.32 2.29
C VAL A 216 17.02 -4.13 2.33
N ALA A 217 16.37 -3.88 1.20
CA ALA A 217 15.36 -2.84 1.07
C ALA A 217 13.96 -3.47 1.22
N ALA A 218 13.08 -2.78 1.95
CA ALA A 218 11.81 -3.33 2.39
C ALA A 218 10.76 -3.46 1.28
N ASN A 219 10.86 -2.65 0.20
CA ASN A 219 9.99 -2.75 -0.97
C ASN A 219 10.68 -2.19 -2.23
N ASP A 220 10.00 -2.28 -3.38
CA ASP A 220 10.52 -1.84 -4.68
C ASP A 220 10.74 -0.32 -4.77
N GLY A 221 9.91 0.47 -4.08
CA GLY A 221 10.08 1.92 -3.99
C GLY A 221 11.36 2.29 -3.24
N THR A 222 11.57 1.70 -2.06
CA THR A 222 12.80 1.92 -1.25
C THR A 222 14.03 1.32 -1.92
N ALA A 223 13.88 0.17 -2.60
CA ALA A 223 14.93 -0.40 -3.45
C ALA A 223 15.32 0.54 -4.59
N GLY A 224 14.33 1.14 -5.25
CA GLY A 224 14.55 2.11 -6.33
C GLY A 224 15.36 3.32 -5.89
N GLY A 225 15.02 3.91 -4.73
CA GLY A 225 15.79 4.99 -4.12
C GLY A 225 17.21 4.57 -3.78
N SER A 226 17.39 3.39 -3.17
CA SER A 226 18.71 2.84 -2.84
C SER A 226 19.56 2.61 -4.09
N ILE A 227 18.97 2.08 -5.17
CA ILE A 227 19.65 1.85 -6.45
C ILE A 227 20.07 3.18 -7.10
N ALA A 228 19.28 4.25 -6.99
CA ALA A 228 19.65 5.56 -7.49
C ALA A 228 20.89 6.10 -6.77
N ALA A 229 20.98 5.97 -5.44
CA ALA A 229 22.17 6.33 -4.67
C ALA A 229 23.39 5.49 -5.05
N LEU A 230 23.23 4.17 -5.22
CA LEU A 230 24.28 3.26 -5.68
C LEU A 230 24.75 3.62 -7.08
N ALA A 231 23.86 4.00 -7.99
CA ALA A 231 24.19 4.39 -9.35
C ALA A 231 25.06 5.65 -9.40
N ALA A 232 24.79 6.63 -8.54
CA ALA A 232 25.60 7.85 -8.42
C ALA A 232 27.05 7.56 -7.99
N GLN A 233 27.32 6.40 -7.39
CA GLN A 233 28.66 5.95 -6.99
C GLN A 233 29.22 4.84 -7.90
N GLY A 234 28.57 4.54 -9.03
CA GLY A 234 29.00 3.48 -9.96
C GLY A 234 28.83 2.05 -9.41
N LEU A 235 28.01 1.86 -8.36
CA LEU A 235 27.81 0.58 -7.67
C LEU A 235 26.54 -0.14 -8.10
N ALA A 236 25.66 0.47 -8.90
CA ALA A 236 24.46 -0.17 -9.40
C ALA A 236 24.80 -1.41 -10.25
N GLY A 237 24.10 -2.51 -9.98
CA GLY A 237 24.33 -3.79 -10.65
C GLY A 237 25.42 -4.67 -10.05
N SER A 238 26.31 -4.13 -9.19
CA SER A 238 27.30 -4.90 -8.43
C SER A 238 26.84 -5.23 -7.01
N VAL A 239 25.99 -4.38 -6.42
CA VAL A 239 25.42 -4.56 -5.10
C VAL A 239 23.99 -5.14 -5.24
N PRO A 240 23.71 -6.35 -4.73
CA PRO A 240 22.36 -6.89 -4.73
C PRO A 240 21.45 -6.07 -3.80
N VAL A 241 20.20 -5.85 -4.25
CA VAL A 241 19.17 -5.11 -3.53
C VAL A 241 17.88 -5.89 -3.56
N SER A 242 17.25 -6.13 -2.40
CA SER A 242 15.94 -6.75 -2.34
C SER A 242 14.81 -5.76 -2.63
N GLY A 243 13.61 -6.31 -2.88
CA GLY A 243 12.37 -5.56 -3.02
C GLY A 243 11.17 -6.49 -2.97
N GLN A 244 9.98 -5.94 -2.97
CA GLN A 244 8.68 -6.60 -3.14
C GLN A 244 7.72 -5.60 -3.81
N ASP A 245 6.51 -6.02 -4.14
CA ASP A 245 5.38 -5.29 -4.75
C ASP A 245 5.24 -5.47 -6.26
N ALA A 246 6.28 -5.94 -6.95
CA ALA A 246 6.30 -6.12 -8.40
C ALA A 246 6.01 -4.81 -9.18
N ASP A 247 6.55 -3.69 -8.70
CA ASP A 247 6.47 -2.41 -9.38
C ASP A 247 7.07 -2.53 -10.79
N ARG A 248 6.44 -1.90 -11.77
CA ARG A 248 6.90 -1.95 -13.17
C ARG A 248 8.37 -1.55 -13.33
N ALA A 249 8.81 -0.55 -12.58
CA ALA A 249 10.20 -0.11 -12.58
C ALA A 249 11.15 -1.20 -12.07
N ALA A 250 10.76 -1.96 -11.03
CA ALA A 250 11.55 -3.07 -10.50
C ALA A 250 11.59 -4.25 -11.47
N LEU A 251 10.45 -4.64 -12.04
CA LEU A 251 10.36 -5.69 -13.06
C LEU A 251 11.26 -5.37 -14.26
N ASN A 252 11.27 -4.13 -14.73
CA ASN A 252 12.15 -3.67 -15.81
C ASN A 252 13.63 -3.76 -15.44
N ARG A 253 14.02 -3.42 -14.19
CA ARG A 253 15.40 -3.57 -13.72
C ARG A 253 15.84 -5.04 -13.71
N ILE A 254 14.98 -5.93 -13.23
CA ILE A 254 15.24 -7.39 -13.20
C ILE A 254 15.39 -7.94 -14.62
N ALA A 255 14.49 -7.58 -15.54
CA ALA A 255 14.55 -8.02 -16.93
C ALA A 255 15.84 -7.58 -17.63
N ARG A 256 16.26 -6.31 -17.44
CA ARG A 256 17.52 -5.79 -17.99
C ARG A 256 18.75 -6.50 -17.40
N ALA A 257 18.78 -6.74 -16.10
CA ALA A 257 19.87 -7.45 -15.46
C ALA A 257 19.95 -8.92 -15.91
N ALA A 258 18.84 -9.58 -16.16
CA ALA A 258 18.80 -10.93 -16.72
C ALA A 258 19.32 -10.95 -18.16
N ALA A 259 18.91 -10.01 -19.02
CA ALA A 259 19.39 -9.88 -20.38
C ALA A 259 20.91 -9.62 -20.45
N GLN A 260 21.45 -8.72 -19.60
CA GLN A 260 22.89 -8.45 -19.52
C GLN A 260 23.71 -9.68 -19.08
N ARG A 261 23.16 -10.53 -18.18
CA ARG A 261 23.82 -11.77 -17.79
C ARG A 261 23.81 -12.81 -18.92
N ALA A 262 22.71 -12.93 -19.66
CA ALA A 262 22.63 -13.81 -20.83
C ALA A 262 23.66 -13.43 -21.90
N HIS A 263 23.85 -12.13 -22.17
CA HIS A 263 24.87 -11.64 -23.11
C HIS A 263 26.32 -11.90 -22.69
N ARG A 264 26.59 -12.11 -21.41
CA ARG A 264 27.95 -12.43 -20.92
C ARG A 264 28.28 -13.93 -20.98
N LEU A 265 27.30 -14.77 -21.32
CA LEU A 265 27.46 -16.21 -21.43
C LEU A 265 27.56 -16.70 -22.88
N VAL A 266 27.53 -15.78 -23.85
CA VAL A 266 27.78 -15.98 -25.27
C VAL A 266 29.09 -15.28 -25.64
#